data_03187860af19d61bdac6e367972cef7c
#
_entry.id   03187860af19d61bdac6e367972cef7c
#
_cell.length_a   1.000
_cell.length_b   1.000
_cell.length_c   1.000
_cell.angle_alpha   90.00
_cell.angle_beta   90.00
_cell.angle_gamma   90.00
#
_symmetry.space_group_name_H-M   'P 1'
#
loop_
_entity.id
_entity.type
_entity.pdbx_description
1 polymer ?
#
loop_
_entity_poly.entity_id
_entity_poly.type
_entity_poly.pdbx_seq_one_letter_code
_entity_poly.pdbx_strand_id
1 'polypeptide(L)'
;MRLLTRPSLVLAIAVAVVGLPTAASGALSGTSAPTLASANSTTYQDSSGENPAAPDITTLVVSNTDAGLISFRINIPNRPQLTQDMLIAFEVDSDNNPNTGSPDGTDYAIELFFGEVSLFRWDGTGFTRRAGDPPSTSLIFAYQGGVTITISASELGNTKAFKFNAVAISGIVLDPVTNDLDFTNAVGDAAPAVGAGLYSYQVKLTPPTLVVKKLTPSPARPTAGQAFALRLVAARSDTGAVVQNGKVTCVGRVGNARLKAQVQRVVAGAATCTWNLPPTAKAKTFRGSVAVVFEGLKASQGYVGKVR
;
A
#
# COMPACT_ATOMS: atom_id res chain seq x y z
N MET A 1 25.07 35.51 -34.30
CA MET A 1 25.46 34.19 -33.77
C MET A 1 24.97 34.16 -32.32
N ARG A 2 23.73 33.64 -32.08
CA ARG A 2 23.16 33.55 -30.73
C ARG A 2 23.39 32.13 -30.22
N LEU A 3 24.22 32.01 -29.19
CA LEU A 3 24.40 30.78 -28.44
C LEU A 3 23.07 30.43 -27.75
N LEU A 4 22.43 29.36 -28.19
CA LEU A 4 21.34 28.72 -27.50
C LEU A 4 21.92 28.00 -26.28
N THR A 5 21.77 28.62 -25.11
CA THR A 5 21.99 27.96 -23.82
C THR A 5 20.95 26.86 -23.68
N ARG A 6 21.38 25.61 -23.75
CA ARG A 6 20.55 24.46 -23.38
C ARG A 6 20.19 24.60 -21.90
N PRO A 7 18.93 24.45 -21.52
CA PRO A 7 18.61 24.33 -20.09
C PRO A 7 19.30 23.06 -19.56
N SER A 8 20.25 23.23 -18.67
CA SER A 8 20.86 22.13 -17.95
C SER A 8 19.77 21.50 -17.09
N LEU A 9 19.50 20.23 -17.33
CA LEU A 9 18.69 19.37 -16.46
C LEU A 9 19.46 19.31 -15.13
N VAL A 10 19.09 20.14 -14.17
CA VAL A 10 19.59 20.03 -12.80
C VAL A 10 18.76 18.95 -12.13
N LEU A 11 19.10 17.69 -12.42
CA LEU A 11 18.62 16.55 -11.67
C LEU A 11 19.37 16.61 -10.32
N ALA A 12 18.70 16.98 -9.26
CA ALA A 12 19.25 16.94 -7.90
C ALA A 12 19.28 15.48 -7.43
N ILE A 13 20.25 14.71 -7.94
CA ILE A 13 20.47 13.33 -7.51
C ILE A 13 21.13 13.40 -6.12
N ALA A 14 20.41 13.04 -5.09
CA ALA A 14 20.92 12.92 -3.73
C ALA A 14 21.67 11.58 -3.59
N VAL A 15 22.92 11.53 -3.98
CA VAL A 15 23.75 10.34 -3.79
C VAL A 15 24.41 10.40 -2.41
N ALA A 16 23.81 9.76 -1.43
CA ALA A 16 24.49 9.45 -0.17
C ALA A 16 25.28 8.14 -0.34
N VAL A 17 26.57 8.23 -0.61
CA VAL A 17 27.45 7.07 -0.63
C VAL A 17 27.66 6.58 0.80
N VAL A 18 26.89 5.58 1.21
CA VAL A 18 27.16 4.81 2.42
C VAL A 18 28.01 3.62 2.01
N GLY A 19 29.14 3.40 2.72
CA GLY A 19 30.12 2.35 2.41
C GLY A 19 29.46 1.00 2.11
N LEU A 20 29.70 0.49 0.89
CA LEU A 20 29.15 -0.75 0.39
C LEU A 20 29.91 -1.94 1.00
N PRO A 21 29.22 -2.98 1.51
CA PRO A 21 29.84 -4.28 1.68
C PRO A 21 30.16 -4.86 0.29
N THR A 22 31.33 -5.46 0.15
CA THR A 22 31.77 -6.16 -1.07
C THR A 22 30.73 -7.23 -1.44
N ALA A 23 29.92 -6.97 -2.46
CA ALA A 23 28.88 -7.88 -2.91
C ALA A 23 29.47 -8.92 -3.85
N ALA A 24 29.28 -10.19 -3.51
CA ALA A 24 29.42 -11.30 -4.42
C ALA A 24 28.43 -11.15 -5.59
N SER A 25 28.90 -11.34 -6.83
CA SER A 25 28.08 -11.32 -8.04
C SER A 25 27.08 -12.48 -8.04
N GLY A 26 25.94 -12.28 -7.41
CA GLY A 26 24.77 -13.16 -7.51
C GLY A 26 23.73 -12.50 -8.40
N ALA A 27 23.12 -13.24 -9.32
CA ALA A 27 21.97 -12.77 -10.07
C ALA A 27 20.88 -12.32 -9.09
N LEU A 28 20.47 -11.05 -9.18
CA LEU A 28 19.41 -10.48 -8.34
C LEU A 28 18.07 -11.13 -8.72
N SER A 29 17.72 -12.21 -8.03
CA SER A 29 16.37 -12.81 -8.12
C SER A 29 15.42 -11.90 -7.39
N GLY A 30 14.73 -11.04 -8.12
CA GLY A 30 13.64 -10.25 -7.58
C GLY A 30 12.55 -11.18 -7.03
N THR A 31 12.24 -11.07 -5.75
CA THR A 31 11.03 -11.68 -5.19
C THR A 31 9.84 -11.05 -5.92
N SER A 32 8.97 -11.89 -6.48
CA SER A 32 7.73 -11.42 -7.11
C SER A 32 6.97 -10.53 -6.13
N ALA A 33 6.81 -9.26 -6.46
CA ALA A 33 5.99 -8.38 -5.66
C ALA A 33 4.57 -8.96 -5.57
N PRO A 34 3.95 -9.03 -4.39
CA PRO A 34 2.60 -9.54 -4.28
C PRO A 34 1.68 -8.68 -5.15
N THR A 35 0.86 -9.33 -5.98
CA THR A 35 -0.18 -8.65 -6.75
C THR A 35 -1.26 -8.21 -5.76
N LEU A 36 -1.12 -6.99 -5.24
CA LEU A 36 -2.11 -6.40 -4.35
C LEU A 36 -3.32 -5.97 -5.18
N ALA A 37 -4.52 -6.33 -4.74
CA ALA A 37 -5.74 -5.84 -5.35
C ALA A 37 -5.75 -4.30 -5.26
N SER A 38 -5.76 -3.64 -6.41
CA SER A 38 -5.73 -2.18 -6.51
C SER A 38 -7.14 -1.63 -6.31
N ALA A 39 -7.30 -0.71 -5.35
CA ALA A 39 -8.55 0.02 -5.15
C ALA A 39 -8.71 1.17 -6.16
N ASN A 40 -7.59 1.68 -6.65
CA ASN A 40 -7.52 2.78 -7.61
C ASN A 40 -6.26 2.61 -8.47
N SER A 41 -6.36 3.00 -9.75
CA SER A 41 -5.25 2.93 -10.68
C SER A 41 -5.38 4.01 -11.75
N THR A 42 -4.26 4.59 -12.17
CA THR A 42 -4.16 5.54 -13.29
C THR A 42 -2.97 5.15 -14.15
N THR A 43 -3.16 5.17 -15.46
CA THR A 43 -2.12 4.92 -16.45
C THR A 43 -1.75 6.21 -17.15
N TYR A 44 -0.47 6.47 -17.25
CA TYR A 44 0.13 7.58 -17.97
C TYR A 44 0.92 7.03 -19.15
N GLN A 45 0.75 7.62 -20.31
CA GLN A 45 1.52 7.28 -21.50
C GLN A 45 2.69 8.26 -21.61
N ASP A 46 3.80 7.75 -22.01
CA ASP A 46 4.95 8.55 -22.42
C ASP A 46 5.30 8.28 -23.86
N SER A 47 6.06 9.14 -24.47
CA SER A 47 6.56 8.92 -25.81
C SER A 47 7.58 7.78 -25.81
N SER A 48 7.95 7.29 -26.96
CA SER A 48 8.90 6.20 -27.07
C SER A 48 9.92 6.44 -28.17
N GLY A 49 11.17 6.02 -27.92
CA GLY A 49 12.24 6.05 -28.90
C GLY A 49 12.92 7.39 -29.06
N GLU A 50 12.80 8.33 -28.12
CA GLU A 50 13.44 9.65 -28.16
C GLU A 50 14.97 9.54 -28.16
N ASN A 51 15.49 8.63 -27.38
CA ASN A 51 16.91 8.29 -27.35
C ASN A 51 17.11 6.78 -27.31
N PRO A 52 17.44 6.12 -28.40
CA PRO A 52 17.61 4.66 -28.44
C PRO A 52 18.69 4.11 -27.49
N ALA A 53 19.63 4.95 -27.07
CA ALA A 53 20.67 4.56 -26.12
C ALA A 53 20.18 4.60 -24.65
N ALA A 54 19.16 5.41 -24.35
CA ALA A 54 18.59 5.54 -23.01
C ALA A 54 17.63 4.38 -22.67
N PRO A 55 17.37 4.13 -21.38
CA PRO A 55 16.18 3.40 -20.97
C PRO A 55 14.92 4.14 -21.45
N ASP A 56 14.01 3.46 -22.15
CA ASP A 56 12.84 4.07 -22.82
C ASP A 56 11.60 3.80 -21.97
N ILE A 57 11.14 4.82 -21.24
CA ILE A 57 9.92 4.76 -20.41
C ILE A 57 8.72 4.94 -21.34
N THR A 58 7.92 3.90 -21.52
CA THR A 58 6.76 3.95 -22.43
C THR A 58 5.45 4.15 -21.73
N THR A 59 5.33 3.67 -20.50
CA THR A 59 4.09 3.68 -19.73
C THR A 59 4.38 3.68 -18.25
N LEU A 60 3.63 4.52 -17.51
CA LEU A 60 3.62 4.48 -16.06
C LEU A 60 2.22 4.11 -15.58
N VAL A 61 2.15 3.26 -14.56
CA VAL A 61 0.91 2.93 -13.85
C VAL A 61 1.13 3.23 -12.38
N VAL A 62 0.34 4.13 -11.84
CA VAL A 62 0.29 4.36 -10.40
C VAL A 62 -1.01 3.82 -9.88
N SER A 63 -0.94 3.05 -8.82
CA SER A 63 -2.11 2.46 -8.17
C SER A 63 -1.98 2.49 -6.66
N ASN A 64 -3.10 2.36 -5.94
CA ASN A 64 -3.05 2.16 -4.50
C ASN A 64 -4.07 1.13 -4.02
N THR A 65 -3.77 0.47 -2.90
CA THR A 65 -4.71 -0.38 -2.18
C THR A 65 -5.62 0.46 -1.28
N ASP A 66 -6.69 -0.14 -0.78
CA ASP A 66 -7.58 0.46 0.24
C ASP A 66 -6.85 0.83 1.54
N ALA A 67 -5.73 0.16 1.83
CA ALA A 67 -4.88 0.44 2.99
C ALA A 67 -3.85 1.55 2.74
N GLY A 68 -3.80 2.13 1.54
CA GLY A 68 -2.88 3.23 1.20
C GLY A 68 -1.47 2.77 0.82
N LEU A 69 -1.30 1.51 0.42
CA LEU A 69 -0.05 1.07 -0.18
C LEU A 69 -0.05 1.49 -1.65
N ILE A 70 0.86 2.38 -2.02
CA ILE A 70 1.01 2.95 -3.36
C ILE A 70 1.99 2.08 -4.14
N SER A 71 1.69 1.81 -5.40
CA SER A 71 2.56 1.11 -6.33
C SER A 71 2.83 1.98 -7.55
N PHE A 72 4.08 2.23 -7.84
CA PHE A 72 4.57 2.85 -9.05
C PHE A 72 5.13 1.76 -9.96
N ARG A 73 4.60 1.65 -11.16
CA ARG A 73 5.10 0.72 -12.17
C ARG A 73 5.47 1.50 -13.44
N ILE A 74 6.69 1.37 -13.90
CA ILE A 74 7.13 1.83 -15.23
C ILE A 74 7.52 0.65 -16.09
N ASN A 75 7.17 0.74 -17.39
CA ASN A 75 7.64 -0.18 -18.41
C ASN A 75 8.84 0.45 -19.14
N ILE A 76 9.90 -0.34 -19.26
CA ILE A 76 11.15 0.03 -19.98
C ILE A 76 11.48 -1.14 -20.91
N PRO A 77 10.77 -1.29 -22.03
CA PRO A 77 10.83 -2.49 -22.86
C PRO A 77 12.22 -2.74 -23.50
N ASN A 78 12.99 -1.70 -23.71
CA ASN A 78 14.35 -1.81 -24.22
C ASN A 78 15.40 -2.17 -23.14
N ARG A 79 14.98 -2.34 -21.89
CA ARG A 79 15.81 -2.82 -20.76
C ARG A 79 15.10 -3.98 -20.07
N PRO A 80 15.22 -5.22 -20.58
CA PRO A 80 14.52 -6.38 -20.02
C PRO A 80 15.02 -6.77 -18.62
N GLN A 81 16.23 -6.36 -18.26
CA GLN A 81 16.89 -6.64 -16.98
C GLN A 81 17.42 -5.35 -16.34
N LEU A 82 17.40 -5.29 -15.02
CA LEU A 82 18.06 -4.24 -14.27
C LEU A 82 19.57 -4.46 -14.30
N THR A 83 20.31 -3.46 -14.72
CA THR A 83 21.78 -3.46 -14.71
C THR A 83 22.32 -2.55 -13.61
N GLN A 84 23.56 -2.75 -13.19
CA GLN A 84 24.15 -1.98 -12.09
C GLN A 84 24.39 -0.50 -12.44
N ASP A 85 24.49 -0.17 -13.71
CA ASP A 85 24.67 1.19 -14.22
C ASP A 85 23.34 1.95 -14.37
N MET A 86 22.22 1.33 -14.00
CA MET A 86 20.91 1.95 -14.09
C MET A 86 20.45 2.57 -12.77
N LEU A 87 20.02 3.83 -12.86
CA LEU A 87 19.24 4.54 -11.85
C LEU A 87 17.80 4.70 -12.34
N ILE A 88 16.83 4.37 -11.49
CA ILE A 88 15.42 4.70 -11.70
C ILE A 88 14.96 5.51 -10.51
N ALA A 89 14.43 6.70 -10.75
CA ALA A 89 13.98 7.59 -9.70
C ALA A 89 12.52 8.03 -9.93
N PHE A 90 11.79 8.23 -8.84
CA PHE A 90 10.52 8.94 -8.79
C PHE A 90 10.68 10.15 -7.88
N GLU A 91 10.43 11.33 -8.41
CA GLU A 91 10.37 12.57 -7.64
C GLU A 91 8.91 12.88 -7.32
N VAL A 92 8.60 13.12 -6.06
CA VAL A 92 7.22 13.22 -5.56
C VAL A 92 7.03 14.53 -4.80
N ASP A 93 6.16 15.39 -5.32
CA ASP A 93 5.53 16.54 -4.63
C ASP A 93 4.30 15.99 -3.89
N SER A 94 4.45 15.68 -2.62
CA SER A 94 3.48 14.91 -1.83
C SER A 94 2.32 15.74 -1.28
N ASP A 95 2.43 17.07 -1.29
CA ASP A 95 1.40 17.99 -0.80
C ASP A 95 0.81 18.87 -1.91
N ASN A 96 1.27 18.70 -3.17
CA ASN A 96 0.92 19.49 -4.36
C ASN A 96 1.24 20.99 -4.21
N ASN A 97 2.27 21.32 -3.45
CA ASN A 97 2.68 22.69 -3.21
C ASN A 97 4.12 22.90 -3.74
N PRO A 98 4.30 23.54 -4.89
CA PRO A 98 5.63 23.72 -5.48
C PRO A 98 6.55 24.68 -4.67
N ASN A 99 6.06 25.26 -3.57
CA ASN A 99 6.85 26.11 -2.69
C ASN A 99 7.38 25.36 -1.46
N THR A 100 7.07 24.07 -1.32
CA THR A 100 7.63 23.16 -0.32
C THR A 100 8.57 22.18 -1.02
N GLY A 101 9.35 21.42 -0.25
CA GLY A 101 10.34 20.52 -0.84
C GLY A 101 11.56 21.23 -1.40
N SER A 102 12.19 20.61 -2.38
CA SER A 102 13.32 21.15 -3.13
C SER A 102 12.94 22.38 -3.96
N PRO A 103 13.90 23.09 -4.58
CA PRO A 103 13.59 24.25 -5.41
C PRO A 103 12.62 24.02 -6.57
N ASP A 104 12.44 22.76 -6.98
CA ASP A 104 11.48 22.31 -8.00
C ASP A 104 10.19 21.71 -7.41
N GLY A 105 10.02 21.77 -6.08
CA GLY A 105 8.80 21.33 -5.38
C GLY A 105 8.78 19.85 -4.98
N THR A 106 9.90 19.13 -5.10
CA THR A 106 9.97 17.72 -4.72
C THR A 106 10.19 17.54 -3.22
N ASP A 107 9.28 16.84 -2.53
CA ASP A 107 9.39 16.52 -1.10
C ASP A 107 10.13 15.22 -0.85
N TYR A 108 9.92 14.24 -1.73
CA TYR A 108 10.51 12.90 -1.62
C TYR A 108 11.08 12.44 -2.96
N ALA A 109 12.20 11.74 -2.90
CA ALA A 109 12.74 10.97 -4.02
C ALA A 109 12.79 9.49 -3.64
N ILE A 110 12.32 8.63 -4.54
CA ILE A 110 12.42 7.17 -4.42
C ILE A 110 13.38 6.71 -5.50
N GLU A 111 14.51 6.18 -5.11
CA GLU A 111 15.58 5.82 -6.03
C GLU A 111 15.87 4.32 -5.96
N LEU A 112 15.91 3.66 -7.13
CA LEU A 112 16.43 2.32 -7.31
C LEU A 112 17.78 2.41 -8.01
N PHE A 113 18.83 2.07 -7.29
CA PHE A 113 20.18 2.09 -7.80
C PHE A 113 21.02 0.96 -7.21
N PHE A 114 21.93 0.35 -7.95
CA PHE A 114 22.71 -0.83 -7.54
C PHE A 114 21.87 -1.99 -6.97
N GLY A 115 20.60 -2.12 -7.42
CA GLY A 115 19.71 -3.16 -6.92
C GLY A 115 19.16 -2.89 -5.51
N GLU A 116 19.31 -1.69 -4.99
CA GLU A 116 18.73 -1.24 -3.74
C GLU A 116 17.74 -0.10 -4.00
N VAL A 117 16.56 -0.16 -3.35
CA VAL A 117 15.58 0.93 -3.38
C VAL A 117 15.66 1.75 -2.10
N SER A 118 15.73 3.07 -2.23
CA SER A 118 15.88 4.01 -1.13
C SER A 118 14.85 5.12 -1.19
N LEU A 119 14.40 5.58 -0.02
CA LEU A 119 13.56 6.76 0.13
C LEU A 119 14.39 7.92 0.66
N PHE A 120 14.38 9.02 -0.05
CA PHE A 120 14.97 10.29 0.36
C PHE A 120 13.87 11.30 0.66
N ARG A 121 14.13 12.18 1.60
CA ARG A 121 13.26 13.30 1.94
C ARG A 121 14.04 14.60 1.89
N TRP A 122 13.41 15.64 1.36
CA TRP A 122 13.95 16.99 1.45
C TRP A 122 13.94 17.50 2.90
N ASP A 123 15.08 18.00 3.40
CA ASP A 123 15.25 18.48 4.78
C ASP A 123 15.31 20.01 4.90
N GLY A 124 15.17 20.71 3.78
CA GLY A 124 15.29 22.16 3.66
C GLY A 124 16.59 22.60 3.00
N THR A 125 17.58 21.71 2.88
CA THR A 125 18.89 21.99 2.27
C THR A 125 19.30 20.95 1.24
N GLY A 126 18.82 19.72 1.37
CA GLY A 126 19.14 18.62 0.49
C GLY A 126 18.24 17.43 0.72
N PHE A 127 18.38 16.43 -0.16
CA PHE A 127 17.75 15.14 0.02
C PHE A 127 18.57 14.28 0.98
N THR A 128 17.96 13.89 2.09
CA THR A 128 18.57 12.97 3.06
C THR A 128 17.90 11.62 2.99
N ARG A 129 18.70 10.54 2.93
CA ARG A 129 18.18 9.18 3.02
C ARG A 129 17.43 9.04 4.33
N ARG A 130 16.23 8.52 4.26
CA ARG A 130 15.44 8.24 5.44
C ARG A 130 15.93 6.95 6.12
N ALA A 131 17.20 7.04 6.56
CA ALA A 131 17.81 6.06 7.45
C ALA A 131 17.60 6.59 8.84
N GLY A 132 16.63 6.28 9.49
CA GLY A 132 16.35 6.75 10.83
C GLY A 132 15.02 6.23 11.26
N ASP A 133 14.54 6.68 12.33
CA ASP A 133 13.37 6.20 12.99
C ASP A 133 12.08 6.75 12.35
N PRO A 134 11.20 5.89 11.86
CA PRO A 134 11.48 4.52 11.42
C PRO A 134 12.05 4.49 9.99
N PRO A 135 12.97 3.57 9.68
CA PRO A 135 13.35 3.32 8.29
C PRO A 135 12.10 2.91 7.49
N SER A 136 12.11 3.16 6.16
CA SER A 136 11.02 2.69 5.31
C SER A 136 10.83 1.19 5.47
N THR A 137 9.64 0.77 5.91
CA THR A 137 9.32 -0.64 6.15
C THR A 137 8.49 -1.26 5.04
N SER A 138 7.89 -0.42 4.19
CA SER A 138 7.01 -0.85 3.11
C SER A 138 7.64 -0.71 1.73
N LEU A 139 8.83 -0.11 1.64
CA LEU A 139 9.53 0.13 0.39
C LEU A 139 10.14 -1.16 -0.14
N ILE A 140 9.59 -1.65 -1.23
CA ILE A 140 10.05 -2.85 -1.94
C ILE A 140 10.03 -2.61 -3.43
N PHE A 141 10.82 -3.37 -4.19
CA PHE A 141 10.77 -3.33 -5.64
C PHE A 141 10.80 -4.71 -6.28
N ALA A 142 10.36 -4.78 -7.53
CA ALA A 142 10.57 -5.89 -8.44
C ALA A 142 10.86 -5.34 -9.84
N TYR A 143 11.72 -6.01 -10.60
CA TYR A 143 12.08 -5.63 -11.97
C TYR A 143 11.75 -6.73 -12.96
N GLN A 144 11.00 -6.38 -14.02
CA GLN A 144 10.67 -7.28 -15.12
C GLN A 144 10.30 -6.44 -16.36
N GLY A 145 11.28 -6.13 -17.19
CA GLY A 145 11.09 -5.23 -18.35
C GLY A 145 10.60 -3.83 -17.93
N GLY A 146 11.06 -3.37 -16.78
CA GLY A 146 10.66 -2.18 -16.05
C GLY A 146 10.57 -2.47 -14.58
N VAL A 147 10.30 -1.46 -13.76
CA VAL A 147 10.26 -1.56 -12.30
C VAL A 147 8.83 -1.43 -11.76
N THR A 148 8.54 -2.17 -10.71
CA THR A 148 7.42 -1.91 -9.80
C THR A 148 7.99 -1.59 -8.44
N ILE A 149 7.74 -0.39 -7.91
CA ILE A 149 8.12 0.02 -6.56
C ILE A 149 6.85 0.23 -5.75
N THR A 150 6.84 -0.26 -4.51
CA THR A 150 5.69 -0.14 -3.61
C THR A 150 6.11 0.55 -2.33
N ILE A 151 5.30 1.50 -1.86
CA ILE A 151 5.53 2.29 -0.66
C ILE A 151 4.21 2.67 0.02
N SER A 152 4.19 2.78 1.35
CA SER A 152 3.01 3.27 2.07
C SER A 152 2.84 4.79 1.92
N ALA A 153 1.61 5.25 1.70
CA ALA A 153 1.27 6.67 1.72
C ALA A 153 1.68 7.36 3.03
N SER A 154 1.73 6.63 4.14
CA SER A 154 2.19 7.17 5.43
C SER A 154 3.67 7.54 5.43
N GLU A 155 4.49 6.90 4.61
CA GLU A 155 5.91 7.21 4.46
C GLU A 155 6.14 8.41 3.53
N LEU A 156 5.13 8.78 2.73
CA LEU A 156 5.08 9.98 1.90
C LEU A 156 4.23 11.10 2.55
N GLY A 157 4.30 11.25 3.88
CA GLY A 157 3.59 12.30 4.61
C GLY A 157 2.08 12.09 4.76
N ASN A 158 1.56 10.88 4.62
CA ASN A 158 0.13 10.57 4.57
C ASN A 158 -0.59 11.27 3.41
N THR A 159 0.09 11.37 2.28
CA THR A 159 -0.44 12.05 1.09
C THR A 159 -1.78 11.44 0.62
N LYS A 160 -2.68 12.33 0.21
CA LYS A 160 -3.97 11.97 -0.41
C LYS A 160 -3.99 12.27 -1.90
N ALA A 161 -3.08 13.08 -2.35
CA ALA A 161 -2.86 13.41 -3.73
C ALA A 161 -1.44 13.94 -3.89
N PHE A 162 -0.77 13.58 -4.96
CA PHE A 162 0.60 14.01 -5.21
C PHE A 162 0.83 14.25 -6.69
N LYS A 163 1.84 15.05 -6.99
CA LYS A 163 2.41 15.14 -8.32
C LYS A 163 3.73 14.38 -8.35
N PHE A 164 4.12 13.93 -9.53
CA PHE A 164 5.35 13.16 -9.66
C PHE A 164 5.86 13.16 -11.10
N ASN A 165 7.14 12.84 -11.23
CA ASN A 165 7.78 12.40 -12.45
C ASN A 165 8.51 11.07 -12.20
N ALA A 166 8.99 10.47 -13.26
CA ALA A 166 9.89 9.33 -13.22
C ALA A 166 11.04 9.57 -14.16
N VAL A 167 12.23 9.12 -13.77
CA VAL A 167 13.44 9.20 -14.59
C VAL A 167 14.11 7.85 -14.59
N ALA A 168 14.61 7.42 -15.75
CA ALA A 168 15.43 6.23 -15.90
C ALA A 168 16.72 6.60 -16.63
N ILE A 169 17.86 6.31 -16.01
CA ILE A 169 19.20 6.64 -16.53
C ILE A 169 20.02 5.36 -16.61
N SER A 170 20.87 5.22 -17.63
CA SER A 170 21.88 4.16 -17.71
C SER A 170 23.22 4.74 -18.13
N GLY A 171 24.29 3.95 -17.96
CA GLY A 171 25.65 4.38 -18.24
C GLY A 171 26.31 5.13 -17.08
N ILE A 172 25.77 5.01 -15.87
CA ILE A 172 26.39 5.57 -14.66
C ILE A 172 27.55 4.65 -14.26
N VAL A 173 28.71 5.21 -14.02
CA VAL A 173 29.90 4.47 -13.60
C VAL A 173 30.30 4.86 -12.19
N LEU A 174 30.52 3.87 -11.33
CA LEU A 174 31.11 4.08 -10.02
C LEU A 174 32.63 4.06 -10.13
N ASP A 175 33.30 5.14 -9.75
CA ASP A 175 34.74 5.13 -9.61
C ASP A 175 35.15 4.22 -8.44
N PRO A 176 35.86 3.13 -8.66
CA PRO A 176 36.19 2.18 -7.61
C PRO A 176 37.21 2.70 -6.58
N VAL A 177 37.87 3.85 -6.86
CA VAL A 177 38.87 4.45 -5.98
C VAL A 177 38.26 5.53 -5.10
N THR A 178 37.47 6.44 -5.69
CA THR A 178 36.86 7.57 -4.98
C THR A 178 35.47 7.27 -4.47
N ASN A 179 34.82 6.23 -5.00
CA ASN A 179 33.39 5.93 -4.84
C ASN A 179 32.48 7.06 -5.36
N ASP A 180 32.98 7.93 -6.23
CA ASP A 180 32.17 8.93 -6.89
C ASP A 180 31.41 8.34 -8.08
N LEU A 181 30.25 8.92 -8.36
CA LEU A 181 29.46 8.53 -9.53
C LEU A 181 29.83 9.41 -10.73
N ASP A 182 30.22 8.79 -11.83
CA ASP A 182 30.46 9.45 -13.10
C ASP A 182 29.24 9.32 -14.02
N PHE A 183 28.68 10.46 -14.39
CA PHE A 183 27.53 10.61 -15.29
C PHE A 183 27.93 11.07 -16.70
N THR A 184 29.23 11.15 -17.01
CA THR A 184 29.74 11.73 -18.28
C THR A 184 29.11 11.07 -19.50
N ASN A 185 28.91 9.75 -19.47
CA ASN A 185 28.30 8.98 -20.54
C ASN A 185 26.90 8.51 -20.23
N ALA A 186 26.29 9.02 -19.16
CA ALA A 186 24.95 8.64 -18.77
C ALA A 186 23.93 9.22 -19.76
N VAL A 187 22.96 8.38 -20.12
CA VAL A 187 21.83 8.72 -20.95
C VAL A 187 20.54 8.35 -20.25
N GLY A 188 19.53 9.18 -20.35
CA GLY A 188 18.30 9.00 -19.61
C GLY A 188 17.07 9.40 -20.39
N ASP A 189 15.96 8.97 -19.86
CA ASP A 189 14.61 9.31 -20.26
C ASP A 189 13.81 9.77 -19.05
N ALA A 190 12.85 10.67 -19.25
CA ALA A 190 12.02 11.26 -18.21
C ALA A 190 10.56 11.25 -18.63
N ALA A 191 9.71 10.78 -17.75
CA ALA A 191 8.28 10.75 -17.93
C ALA A 191 7.55 11.53 -16.80
N PRO A 192 6.81 12.61 -17.12
CA PRO A 192 6.66 13.18 -18.47
C PRO A 192 7.95 13.83 -18.99
N ALA A 193 8.03 14.03 -20.29
CA ALA A 193 9.15 14.69 -20.93
C ALA A 193 9.49 16.02 -20.24
N VAL A 194 10.78 16.35 -20.19
CA VAL A 194 11.28 17.56 -19.52
C VAL A 194 10.55 18.81 -20.00
N GLY A 195 9.99 19.56 -19.05
CA GLY A 195 9.20 20.78 -19.35
C GLY A 195 7.71 20.55 -19.62
N ALA A 196 7.24 19.32 -19.67
CA ALA A 196 5.81 19.01 -19.84
C ALA A 196 4.98 19.11 -18.54
N GLY A 197 5.61 19.40 -17.40
CA GLY A 197 4.99 19.45 -16.08
C GLY A 197 5.10 18.08 -15.36
N LEU A 198 4.28 17.89 -14.34
CA LEU A 198 4.26 16.67 -13.55
C LEU A 198 2.96 15.89 -13.76
N TYR A 199 3.02 14.59 -13.69
CA TYR A 199 1.82 13.76 -13.55
C TYR A 199 1.17 13.99 -12.18
N SER A 200 -0.13 13.74 -12.07
CA SER A 200 -0.85 13.85 -10.80
C SER A 200 -1.62 12.59 -10.50
N TYR A 201 -1.60 12.15 -9.24
CA TYR A 201 -2.31 10.99 -8.77
C TYR A 201 -3.13 11.28 -7.51
N GLN A 202 -4.34 10.71 -7.43
CA GLN A 202 -5.22 10.79 -6.27
C GLN A 202 -5.22 9.45 -5.53
N VAL A 203 -4.80 9.45 -4.27
CA VAL A 203 -4.86 8.26 -3.41
C VAL A 203 -6.29 8.09 -2.92
N LYS A 204 -6.96 7.05 -3.37
CA LYS A 204 -8.32 6.71 -2.92
C LYS A 204 -8.26 5.61 -1.87
N LEU A 205 -8.64 5.95 -0.65
CA LEU A 205 -8.73 5.01 0.45
C LEU A 205 -10.18 4.65 0.68
N THR A 206 -10.48 3.37 0.75
CA THR A 206 -11.77 2.89 1.25
C THR A 206 -11.64 2.70 2.75
N PRO A 207 -12.41 3.43 3.58
CA PRO A 207 -12.35 3.23 5.02
C PRO A 207 -12.57 1.76 5.37
N PRO A 208 -11.79 1.17 6.27
CA PRO A 208 -11.96 -0.20 6.67
C PRO A 208 -13.34 -0.41 7.30
N THR A 209 -13.90 -1.58 7.06
CA THR A 209 -15.15 -2.02 7.66
C THR A 209 -14.97 -3.40 8.28
N LEU A 210 -15.90 -3.82 9.15
CA LEU A 210 -15.98 -5.22 9.54
C LEU A 210 -16.97 -5.96 8.64
N VAL A 211 -16.47 -6.99 7.96
CA VAL A 211 -17.27 -7.86 7.11
C VAL A 211 -17.62 -9.13 7.88
N VAL A 212 -18.91 -9.47 7.89
CA VAL A 212 -19.37 -10.75 8.46
C VAL A 212 -18.94 -11.88 7.53
N LYS A 213 -18.11 -12.80 8.02
CA LYS A 213 -17.68 -13.99 7.29
C LYS A 213 -18.62 -15.17 7.51
N LYS A 214 -19.14 -15.34 8.74
CA LYS A 214 -20.00 -16.46 9.09
C LYS A 214 -20.79 -16.19 10.35
N LEU A 215 -22.06 -16.60 10.38
CA LEU A 215 -22.86 -16.75 11.61
C LEU A 215 -23.21 -18.23 11.79
N THR A 216 -22.87 -18.79 12.92
CA THR A 216 -23.11 -20.21 13.23
C THR A 216 -23.97 -20.34 14.46
N PRO A 217 -25.20 -20.90 14.35
CA PRO A 217 -26.00 -21.28 15.50
C PRO A 217 -25.50 -22.60 16.13
N SER A 218 -25.57 -22.70 17.45
CA SER A 218 -25.22 -23.92 18.20
C SER A 218 -26.15 -24.10 19.39
N PRO A 219 -26.94 -25.18 19.43
CA PRO A 219 -27.16 -26.18 18.37
C PRO A 219 -27.75 -25.56 17.09
N ALA A 220 -27.78 -26.32 15.99
CA ALA A 220 -28.25 -25.83 14.69
C ALA A 220 -29.68 -25.24 14.74
N ARG A 221 -30.51 -25.69 15.68
CA ARG A 221 -31.84 -25.16 15.93
C ARG A 221 -32.03 -24.93 17.43
N PRO A 222 -32.70 -23.82 17.84
CA PRO A 222 -32.99 -23.55 19.24
C PRO A 222 -33.97 -24.58 19.80
N THR A 223 -33.70 -25.08 21.01
CA THR A 223 -34.53 -26.04 21.73
C THR A 223 -35.00 -25.48 23.06
N ALA A 224 -36.26 -25.63 23.37
CA ALA A 224 -36.84 -25.14 24.65
C ALA A 224 -36.17 -25.81 25.86
N GLY A 225 -35.94 -25.03 26.91
CA GLY A 225 -35.25 -25.49 28.12
C GLY A 225 -33.70 -25.66 27.97
N GLN A 226 -33.14 -25.37 26.81
CA GLN A 226 -31.69 -25.56 26.56
C GLN A 226 -30.98 -24.24 26.26
N ALA A 227 -29.65 -24.28 26.38
CA ALA A 227 -28.78 -23.19 25.94
C ALA A 227 -28.74 -23.14 24.41
N PHE A 228 -28.74 -21.93 23.87
CA PHE A 228 -28.62 -21.66 22.45
C PHE A 228 -27.59 -20.55 22.23
N ALA A 229 -26.60 -20.80 21.37
CA ALA A 229 -25.56 -19.85 21.06
C ALA A 229 -25.57 -19.41 19.60
N LEU A 230 -25.19 -18.16 19.35
CA LEU A 230 -24.83 -17.62 18.05
C LEU A 230 -23.37 -17.19 18.08
N ARG A 231 -22.60 -17.63 17.09
CA ARG A 231 -21.18 -17.31 16.92
C ARG A 231 -21.00 -16.56 15.61
N LEU A 232 -20.58 -15.29 15.68
CA LEU A 232 -20.34 -14.40 14.55
C LEU A 232 -18.83 -14.27 14.33
N VAL A 233 -18.34 -14.73 13.19
CA VAL A 233 -16.98 -14.47 12.72
C VAL A 233 -17.02 -13.23 11.84
N ALA A 234 -16.25 -12.21 12.20
CA ALA A 234 -16.06 -10.99 11.41
C ALA A 234 -14.58 -10.77 11.15
N ALA A 235 -14.28 -10.14 10.03
CA ALA A 235 -12.90 -9.80 9.64
C ALA A 235 -12.84 -8.36 9.12
N ARG A 236 -11.70 -7.71 9.24
CA ARG A 236 -11.45 -6.41 8.62
C ARG A 236 -11.47 -6.54 7.09
N SER A 237 -12.07 -5.57 6.40
CA SER A 237 -12.14 -5.57 4.93
C SER A 237 -10.78 -5.32 4.27
N ASP A 238 -9.91 -4.53 4.91
CA ASP A 238 -8.62 -4.10 4.41
C ASP A 238 -7.53 -5.18 4.54
N THR A 239 -7.47 -5.87 5.68
CA THR A 239 -6.43 -6.86 5.97
C THR A 239 -6.91 -8.30 5.89
N GLY A 240 -8.23 -8.52 5.88
CA GLY A 240 -8.80 -9.88 6.02
C GLY A 240 -8.64 -10.48 7.41
N ALA A 241 -8.02 -9.79 8.35
CA ALA A 241 -7.75 -10.29 9.70
C ALA A 241 -9.05 -10.52 10.48
N VAL A 242 -9.19 -11.72 11.04
CA VAL A 242 -10.34 -12.07 11.88
C VAL A 242 -10.24 -11.37 13.23
N VAL A 243 -11.36 -10.82 13.69
CA VAL A 243 -11.46 -10.13 14.97
C VAL A 243 -11.25 -11.09 16.14
N GLN A 244 -10.15 -10.93 16.87
CA GLN A 244 -9.79 -11.78 18.01
C GLN A 244 -10.27 -11.23 19.36
N ASN A 245 -10.61 -9.93 19.44
CA ASN A 245 -11.12 -9.25 20.63
C ASN A 245 -12.15 -8.20 20.21
N GLY A 246 -12.80 -7.53 21.17
CA GLY A 246 -13.74 -6.47 20.90
C GLY A 246 -14.97 -6.50 21.82
N LYS A 247 -15.77 -5.46 21.75
CA LYS A 247 -17.03 -5.34 22.51
C LYS A 247 -18.14 -6.07 21.77
N VAL A 248 -18.68 -7.12 22.38
CA VAL A 248 -19.82 -7.88 21.84
C VAL A 248 -21.12 -7.37 22.41
N THR A 249 -22.14 -7.27 21.57
CA THR A 249 -23.52 -6.95 21.99
C THR A 249 -24.46 -8.06 21.52
N CYS A 250 -25.25 -8.57 22.45
CA CYS A 250 -26.18 -9.67 22.24
C CYS A 250 -27.63 -9.19 22.45
N VAL A 251 -28.47 -9.43 21.47
CA VAL A 251 -29.94 -9.22 21.63
C VAL A 251 -30.63 -10.56 21.36
N GLY A 252 -31.50 -10.98 22.25
CA GLY A 252 -32.29 -12.22 22.11
C GLY A 252 -33.73 -12.02 22.58
N ARG A 253 -34.66 -12.60 21.80
CA ARG A 253 -36.11 -12.61 22.16
C ARG A 253 -36.74 -13.94 21.76
N VAL A 254 -37.69 -14.39 22.57
CA VAL A 254 -38.60 -15.49 22.23
C VAL A 254 -40.04 -14.94 22.26
N GLY A 255 -40.69 -14.89 21.12
CA GLY A 255 -41.90 -14.08 20.96
C GLY A 255 -41.61 -12.62 21.35
N ASN A 256 -42.33 -12.08 22.30
CA ASN A 256 -42.11 -10.71 22.80
C ASN A 256 -41.16 -10.64 24.01
N ALA A 257 -40.81 -11.76 24.62
CA ALA A 257 -39.97 -11.78 25.82
C ALA A 257 -38.48 -11.60 25.45
N ARG A 258 -37.83 -10.61 26.08
CA ARG A 258 -36.37 -10.42 25.99
C ARG A 258 -35.64 -11.47 26.81
N LEU A 259 -34.52 -11.95 26.29
CA LEU A 259 -33.62 -12.88 26.97
C LEU A 259 -32.33 -12.16 27.34
N LYS A 260 -31.84 -12.40 28.57
CA LYS A 260 -30.49 -11.96 28.97
C LYS A 260 -29.46 -12.94 28.43
N ALA A 261 -28.41 -12.42 27.78
CA ALA A 261 -27.29 -13.25 27.36
C ALA A 261 -26.45 -13.69 28.56
N GLN A 262 -26.09 -14.96 28.58
CA GLN A 262 -25.20 -15.57 29.59
C GLN A 262 -23.71 -15.42 29.21
N VAL A 263 -23.41 -15.49 27.91
CA VAL A 263 -22.12 -15.24 27.35
C VAL A 263 -22.21 -14.12 26.34
N GLN A 264 -21.31 -13.14 26.44
CA GLN A 264 -21.26 -11.96 25.59
C GLN A 264 -19.80 -11.51 25.44
N ARG A 265 -19.03 -12.24 24.63
CA ARG A 265 -17.59 -11.99 24.42
C ARG A 265 -17.07 -12.63 23.15
N VAL A 266 -15.89 -12.22 22.71
CA VAL A 266 -15.17 -12.94 21.65
C VAL A 266 -14.52 -14.20 22.25
N VAL A 267 -14.73 -15.34 21.61
CA VAL A 267 -14.17 -16.66 21.98
C VAL A 267 -13.63 -17.30 20.71
N ALA A 268 -12.34 -17.58 20.68
CA ALA A 268 -11.66 -18.19 19.54
C ALA A 268 -12.02 -17.52 18.18
N GLY A 269 -11.84 -16.21 18.10
CA GLY A 269 -12.10 -15.42 16.90
C GLY A 269 -13.57 -15.26 16.50
N ALA A 270 -14.51 -15.63 17.38
CA ALA A 270 -15.94 -15.45 17.12
C ALA A 270 -16.64 -14.67 18.24
N ALA A 271 -17.35 -13.62 17.90
CA ALA A 271 -18.25 -12.94 18.82
C ALA A 271 -19.39 -13.90 19.18
N THR A 272 -19.45 -14.30 20.44
CA THR A 272 -20.31 -15.36 20.93
C THR A 272 -21.38 -14.78 21.87
N CYS A 273 -22.63 -15.10 21.58
CA CYS A 273 -23.77 -14.82 22.42
C CYS A 273 -24.46 -16.13 22.77
N THR A 274 -24.75 -16.37 24.07
CA THR A 274 -25.47 -17.55 24.53
C THR A 274 -26.65 -17.14 25.36
N TRP A 275 -27.81 -17.78 25.16
CA TRP A 275 -29.03 -17.57 25.91
C TRP A 275 -29.58 -18.92 26.40
N ASN A 276 -30.14 -18.95 27.61
CA ASN A 276 -30.93 -20.06 28.07
C ASN A 276 -32.40 -19.84 27.63
N LEU A 277 -32.91 -20.74 26.81
CA LEU A 277 -34.27 -20.68 26.34
C LEU A 277 -35.21 -21.24 27.41
N PRO A 278 -36.30 -20.56 27.80
CA PRO A 278 -37.23 -21.10 28.78
C PRO A 278 -38.00 -22.32 28.21
N PRO A 279 -38.41 -23.26 29.05
CA PRO A 279 -39.24 -24.39 28.60
C PRO A 279 -40.51 -23.95 27.84
N THR A 280 -41.07 -22.79 28.21
CA THR A 280 -42.24 -22.17 27.56
C THR A 280 -41.95 -21.56 26.18
N ALA A 281 -40.71 -21.68 25.68
CA ALA A 281 -40.28 -21.19 24.35
C ALA A 281 -40.73 -22.15 23.22
N LYS A 282 -41.10 -23.39 23.53
CA LYS A 282 -41.50 -24.38 22.53
C LYS A 282 -42.53 -23.80 21.54
N ALA A 283 -42.34 -24.10 20.27
CA ALA A 283 -43.13 -23.63 19.13
C ALA A 283 -43.11 -22.10 18.88
N LYS A 284 -42.46 -21.30 19.73
CA LYS A 284 -42.30 -19.86 19.51
C LYS A 284 -41.09 -19.58 18.60
N THR A 285 -41.02 -18.37 18.05
CA THR A 285 -39.90 -17.93 17.26
C THR A 285 -38.85 -17.26 18.16
N PHE A 286 -37.61 -17.76 18.09
CA PHE A 286 -36.45 -17.07 18.63
C PHE A 286 -35.93 -16.08 17.56
N ARG A 287 -35.63 -14.84 17.97
CA ARG A 287 -34.98 -13.81 17.19
C ARG A 287 -33.78 -13.34 17.99
N GLY A 288 -32.59 -13.49 17.42
CA GLY A 288 -31.35 -13.05 18.05
C GLY A 288 -30.50 -12.26 17.11
N SER A 289 -29.62 -11.42 17.65
CA SER A 289 -28.54 -10.79 16.88
C SER A 289 -27.28 -10.72 17.71
N VAL A 290 -26.17 -10.84 17.01
CA VAL A 290 -24.82 -10.65 17.53
C VAL A 290 -24.21 -9.46 16.82
N ALA A 291 -23.65 -8.53 17.57
CA ALA A 291 -22.84 -7.45 17.05
C ALA A 291 -21.47 -7.45 17.74
N VAL A 292 -20.44 -7.11 17.00
CA VAL A 292 -19.08 -6.88 17.52
C VAL A 292 -18.59 -5.51 17.09
N VAL A 293 -17.93 -4.81 18.01
CA VAL A 293 -17.23 -3.55 17.76
C VAL A 293 -15.75 -3.79 18.07
N PHE A 294 -14.90 -3.49 17.10
CA PHE A 294 -13.45 -3.60 17.17
C PHE A 294 -12.82 -2.37 16.51
N GLU A 295 -11.96 -1.65 17.22
CA GLU A 295 -11.32 -0.41 16.71
C GLU A 295 -12.32 0.61 16.12
N GLY A 296 -13.49 0.77 16.75
CA GLY A 296 -14.54 1.66 16.27
C GLY A 296 -15.39 1.11 15.11
N LEU A 297 -14.96 0.03 14.47
CA LEU A 297 -15.69 -0.63 13.39
C LEU A 297 -16.72 -1.59 13.95
N LYS A 298 -17.87 -1.74 13.24
CA LYS A 298 -18.98 -2.57 13.71
C LYS A 298 -19.42 -3.57 12.65
N ALA A 299 -19.63 -4.82 13.09
CA ALA A 299 -20.35 -5.83 12.32
C ALA A 299 -21.49 -6.41 13.13
N SER A 300 -22.59 -6.78 12.47
CA SER A 300 -23.72 -7.42 13.13
C SER A 300 -24.46 -8.36 12.18
N GLN A 301 -25.01 -9.44 12.74
CA GLN A 301 -25.83 -10.39 12.01
C GLN A 301 -26.98 -10.88 12.88
N GLY A 302 -28.14 -10.96 12.28
CA GLY A 302 -29.36 -11.50 12.91
C GLY A 302 -29.57 -12.98 12.57
N TYR A 303 -30.30 -13.64 13.44
CA TYR A 303 -30.78 -15.03 13.29
C TYR A 303 -32.27 -15.11 13.67
N VAL A 304 -33.05 -15.88 12.92
CA VAL A 304 -34.42 -16.19 13.21
C VAL A 304 -34.64 -17.69 13.09
N GLY A 305 -35.21 -18.31 14.12
CA GLY A 305 -35.47 -19.75 14.12
C GLY A 305 -36.63 -20.13 15.00
N LYS A 306 -37.39 -21.16 14.61
CA LYS A 306 -38.48 -21.74 15.41
C LYS A 306 -37.89 -22.63 16.50
N VAL A 307 -38.30 -22.45 17.74
CA VAL A 307 -37.85 -23.24 18.89
C VAL A 307 -38.58 -24.59 18.90
N ARG A 308 -37.85 -25.67 19.01
CA ARG A 308 -38.33 -27.05 19.11
C ARG A 308 -38.69 -27.41 20.54
#